data_fbc6b4bc36235570da2fe43859f597d1
#
_entry.id   fbc6b4bc36235570da2fe43859f597d1
#
_cell.length_a   1.000
_cell.length_b   1.000
_cell.length_c   1.000
_cell.angle_alpha   90.00
_cell.angle_beta   90.00
_cell.angle_gamma   90.00
#
_symmetry.space_group_name_H-M   'P 1'
#
loop_
_entity.id
_entity.type
_entity.pdbx_description
1 polymer ?
#
loop_
_entity_poly.entity_id
_entity_poly.type
_entity_poly.pdbx_seq_one_letter_code
_entity_poly.pdbx_strand_id
1 'polypeptide(L)' 'MAVSYKKLWHILVDRDMKKRDLERKAGITHYQVYKLTNNMDVSTEVLRAICNAFDCRVEDIMEFTPEKGVVEND' A
#
# COMPACT_ATOMS: atom_id res chain seq x y z
N MET A 1 7.82 -14.25 -0.14
CA MET A 1 6.50 -13.69 0.19
C MET A 1 6.18 -12.54 -0.74
N ALA A 2 4.92 -12.36 -1.03
CA ALA A 2 4.46 -11.26 -1.86
C ALA A 2 4.01 -10.12 -0.97
N VAL A 3 4.08 -8.89 -1.48
CA VAL A 3 3.57 -7.74 -0.76
C VAL A 3 2.15 -7.45 -1.24
N SER A 4 1.31 -7.01 -0.32
CA SER A 4 -0.07 -6.64 -0.63
C SER A 4 -0.38 -5.30 0.03
N TYR A 5 -1.01 -4.42 -0.73
CA TYR A 5 -1.44 -3.11 -0.21
C TYR A 5 -2.96 -3.04 -0.11
N LYS A 6 -3.60 -4.20 -0.02
CA LYS A 6 -5.05 -4.27 0.02
C LYS A 6 -5.63 -3.43 1.15
N LYS A 7 -4.95 -3.43 2.29
CA LYS A 7 -5.41 -2.66 3.44
C LYS A 7 -5.45 -1.16 3.15
N LEU A 8 -4.48 -0.67 2.36
CA LEU A 8 -4.49 0.75 1.97
C LEU A 8 -5.73 1.08 1.15
N TRP A 9 -6.09 0.20 0.23
CA TRP A 9 -7.28 0.44 -0.59
C TRP A 9 -8.55 0.45 0.25
N HIS A 10 -8.60 -0.36 1.29
CA HIS A 10 -9.73 -0.36 2.21
C HIS A 10 -9.83 0.97 2.95
N ILE A 11 -8.70 1.54 3.34
CA ILE A 11 -8.69 2.86 3.98
C ILE A 11 -9.27 3.91 3.04
N LEU A 12 -8.87 3.88 1.78
CA LEU A 12 -9.40 4.84 0.81
C LEU A 12 -10.91 4.69 0.65
N VAL A 13 -11.38 3.46 0.56
CA VAL A 13 -12.82 3.21 0.43
C VAL A 13 -13.57 3.75 1.64
N ASP A 14 -13.04 3.47 2.83
CA ASP A 14 -13.67 3.93 4.07
C ASP A 14 -13.74 5.44 4.15
N ARG A 15 -12.79 6.13 3.54
CA ARG A 15 -12.74 7.60 3.56
C ARG A 15 -13.33 8.22 2.30
N ASP A 16 -13.89 7.39 1.42
CA ASP A 16 -14.49 7.85 0.17
C ASP A 16 -13.47 8.61 -0.67
N MET A 17 -12.25 8.08 -0.75
CA MET A 17 -11.15 8.69 -1.47
C MET A 17 -10.78 7.86 -2.67
N LYS A 18 -10.26 8.53 -3.70
CA LYS A 18 -9.75 7.88 -4.91
C LYS A 18 -8.23 7.88 -4.89
N LYS A 19 -7.62 7.14 -5.82
CA LYS A 19 -6.17 7.05 -5.88
C LYS A 19 -5.51 8.41 -6.12
N ARG A 20 -6.16 9.29 -6.89
CA ARG A 20 -5.60 10.64 -7.07
C ARG A 20 -5.59 11.42 -5.77
N ASP A 21 -6.55 11.16 -4.90
CA ASP A 21 -6.58 11.82 -3.58
C ASP A 21 -5.43 11.31 -2.73
N LEU A 22 -5.09 10.04 -2.86
CA LEU A 22 -3.92 9.47 -2.19
C LEU A 22 -2.65 10.16 -2.66
N GLU A 23 -2.50 10.38 -3.97
CA GLU A 23 -1.33 11.07 -4.49
C GLU A 23 -1.17 12.44 -3.85
N ARG A 24 -2.26 13.19 -3.78
CA ARG A 24 -2.22 14.53 -3.23
C ARG A 24 -1.95 14.53 -1.74
N LYS A 25 -2.67 13.67 -1.02
CA LYS A 25 -2.58 13.67 0.44
C LYS A 25 -1.23 13.21 0.92
N ALA A 26 -0.67 12.19 0.30
CA ALA A 26 0.62 11.65 0.70
C ALA A 26 1.78 12.33 0.00
N GLY A 27 1.52 13.09 -1.07
CA GLY A 27 2.59 13.76 -1.81
C GLY A 27 3.44 12.78 -2.59
N ILE A 28 2.86 11.70 -3.08
CA ILE A 28 3.60 10.71 -3.86
C ILE A 28 3.23 10.83 -5.33
N THR A 29 4.05 10.24 -6.19
CA THR A 29 3.88 10.38 -7.62
C THR A 29 2.86 9.38 -8.16
N HIS A 30 2.38 9.67 -9.36
CA HIS A 30 1.47 8.76 -10.03
C HIS A 30 2.13 7.38 -10.25
N TYR A 31 3.42 7.37 -10.56
CA TYR A 31 4.15 6.12 -10.77
C TYR A 31 4.22 5.30 -9.48
N GLN A 32 4.37 5.98 -8.34
CA GLN A 32 4.39 5.29 -7.06
C GLN A 32 3.03 4.68 -6.74
N VAL A 33 1.94 5.36 -7.10
CA VAL A 33 0.61 4.78 -6.95
C VAL A 33 0.43 3.58 -7.87
N TYR A 34 0.99 3.66 -9.08
CA TYR A 34 0.97 2.52 -10.01
C TYR A 34 1.64 1.29 -9.38
N LYS A 35 2.79 1.49 -8.74
CA LYS A 35 3.47 0.39 -8.07
C LYS A 35 2.62 -0.20 -6.95
N LEU A 36 1.99 0.65 -6.17
CA LEU A 36 1.11 0.19 -5.09
C LEU A 36 -0.06 -0.60 -5.65
N THR A 37 -0.63 -0.14 -6.76
CA THR A 37 -1.76 -0.81 -7.39
C THR A 37 -1.40 -2.21 -7.86
N ASN A 38 -0.15 -2.40 -8.27
CA ASN A 38 0.31 -3.67 -8.82
C ASN A 38 1.11 -4.49 -7.80
N ASN A 39 1.01 -4.13 -6.53
CA ASN A 39 1.68 -4.86 -5.45
C ASN A 39 3.18 -4.98 -5.68
N MET A 40 3.78 -3.89 -6.15
CA MET A 40 5.22 -3.84 -6.37
C MET A 40 5.89 -3.20 -5.16
N ASP A 41 7.19 -3.44 -5.03
CA ASP A 41 7.94 -2.84 -3.93
C ASP A 41 8.01 -1.33 -4.09
N VAL A 42 7.88 -0.62 -2.99
CA VAL A 42 8.07 0.82 -2.94
C VAL A 42 9.05 1.13 -1.83
N SER A 43 9.64 2.30 -1.87
CA SER A 43 10.62 2.68 -0.86
C SER A 43 9.95 2.95 0.48
N THR A 44 10.73 2.88 1.54
CA THR A 44 10.22 3.22 2.86
C THR A 44 9.82 4.69 2.93
N GLU A 45 10.41 5.52 2.08
CA GLU A 45 10.01 6.93 2.02
C GLU A 45 8.55 7.06 1.59
N VAL A 46 8.13 6.27 0.61
CA VAL A 46 6.74 6.27 0.16
C VAL A 46 5.83 5.76 1.27
N LEU A 47 6.23 4.68 1.92
CA LEU A 47 5.42 4.12 3.02
C LEU A 47 5.27 5.11 4.15
N ARG A 48 6.37 5.80 4.49
CA ARG A 48 6.35 6.80 5.55
C ARG A 48 5.42 7.96 5.20
N ALA A 49 5.45 8.39 3.94
CA ALA A 49 4.58 9.48 3.49
C ALA A 49 3.11 9.10 3.63
N ILE A 50 2.78 7.86 3.27
CA ILE A 50 1.40 7.39 3.38
C ILE A 50 0.97 7.28 4.83
N CYS A 51 1.82 6.73 5.68
CA CYS A 51 1.51 6.61 7.10
C CYS A 51 1.32 7.97 7.76
N ASN A 52 2.14 8.95 7.38
CA ASN A 52 1.98 10.30 7.90
C ASN A 52 0.68 10.93 7.42
N ALA A 53 0.32 10.69 6.17
CA ALA A 53 -0.89 11.30 5.60
C ALA A 53 -2.15 10.76 6.26
N PHE A 54 -2.17 9.49 6.64
CA PHE A 54 -3.35 8.85 7.21
C PHE A 54 -3.23 8.61 8.72
N ASP A 55 -2.12 9.05 9.31
CA ASP A 55 -1.90 8.90 10.75
C ASP A 55 -2.08 7.43 11.16
N CYS A 56 -1.36 6.56 10.50
CA CYS A 56 -1.48 5.13 10.75
C CYS A 56 -0.10 4.48 10.71
N ARG A 57 -0.07 3.19 10.95
CA ARG A 57 1.16 2.42 10.98
C ARG A 57 1.31 1.64 9.68
N VAL A 58 2.53 1.19 9.40
CA VAL A 58 2.77 0.49 8.13
C VAL A 58 1.94 -0.79 8.03
N GLU A 59 1.72 -1.46 9.13
CA GLU A 59 0.91 -2.69 9.10
C GLU A 59 -0.56 -2.42 8.82
N ASP A 60 -0.98 -1.14 8.86
CA ASP A 60 -2.35 -0.79 8.52
C ASP A 60 -2.54 -0.62 7.02
N ILE A 61 -1.45 -0.53 6.25
CA ILE A 61 -1.54 -0.28 4.81
C ILE A 61 -0.95 -1.39 3.97
N MET A 62 -0.14 -2.26 4.53
CA MET A 62 0.47 -3.33 3.75
C MET A 62 0.71 -4.56 4.61
N GLU A 63 0.95 -5.66 3.94
CA GLU A 63 1.32 -6.90 4.61
C GLU A 63 2.05 -7.78 3.61
N PHE A 64 2.78 -8.76 4.12
CA PHE A 64 3.38 -9.78 3.29
C PHE A 64 2.51 -11.01 3.36
N THR A 65 2.24 -11.59 2.21
CA THR A 65 1.40 -12.79 2.14
C THR A 65 2.20 -13.91 1.49
N PRO A 66 1.88 -15.17 1.79
CA PRO A 66 2.52 -16.27 1.10
C PRO A 66 2.21 -16.18 -0.38
N GLU A 67 3.22 -16.50 -1.21
CA GLU A 67 2.98 -16.49 -2.63
C GLU A 67 2.15 -17.70 -3.02
N LYS A 68 1.28 -17.49 -3.97
CA LYS A 68 0.44 -18.55 -4.45
C LYS A 68 1.32 -19.65 -5.02
N GLY A 69 1.05 -20.87 -4.63
CA GLY A 69 1.83 -22.01 -5.11
C GLY A 69 3.04 -22.34 -4.28
N VAL A 70 3.40 -21.51 -3.34
CA VAL A 70 4.47 -21.85 -2.43
C VAL A 70 3.95 -22.90 -1.48
N VAL A 71 4.62 -24.03 -1.45
CA VAL A 71 4.22 -25.05 -0.58
C VAL A 71 4.82 -24.84 0.73
N GLU A 72 4.02 -24.74 1.58
CA GLU A 72 4.51 -24.60 2.74
C GLU A 72 4.69 -25.78 3.29
N ASN A 73 4.96 -26.60 2.99
CA ASN A 73 5.25 -27.68 3.54
C ASN A 73 6.06 -27.92 4.24
N ASP A 74 6.11 -27.48 4.11
CA ASP A 74 6.75 -27.75 4.62
C ASP A 74 6.61 -27.83 5.23
#